data_bc8c41437addcfa91ca72f929c133a80
#
_entry.id   bc8c41437addcfa91ca72f929c133a80
#
_cell.length_a   1.000
_cell.length_b   1.000
_cell.length_c   1.000
_cell.angle_alpha   90.00
_cell.angle_beta   90.00
_cell.angle_gamma   90.00
#
_symmetry.space_group_name_H-M   'P 1'
#
loop_
_entity.id
_entity.type
_entity.pdbx_description
1 polymer ?
#
loop_
_entity_poly.entity_id
_entity_poly.type
_entity_poly.pdbx_seq_one_letter_code
_entity_poly.pdbx_strand_id
1 'polypeptide(L)'
;MEEAREQHDVRLIHARHLERLLTTDNLDPLGIAELARALDVDPQTSFDVIVSHPTSAVELRTLFDSSITSGIAFGHATRGMFIAFWPSTARTPVDSTALTALPGIRFRTVTGLAGVRAAARQAPRLFDATDPLPHLSEAPDLFWAIAGDAIANFEGSPITELTDAISTLRSENKPVYDTLCSYLNTGSIKATAESLRCHRNTVINRLHHITTLSGLDVTHPKDAALALLCLNRASPSSHHTAMQKHRVNR
;
A
#
# COMPACT_ATOMS: atom_id res chain seq x y z
N MET A 1 -31.76 16.54 22.07
CA MET A 1 -30.77 17.65 22.27
C MET A 1 -29.63 17.21 23.16
N GLU A 2 -29.89 16.42 24.21
CA GLU A 2 -28.90 15.92 25.17
C GLU A 2 -27.97 14.86 24.54
N GLU A 3 -28.52 13.87 23.83
CA GLU A 3 -27.77 12.87 23.04
C GLU A 3 -26.81 13.49 21.99
N ALA A 4 -27.25 14.54 21.32
CA ALA A 4 -26.41 15.23 20.33
C ALA A 4 -25.23 16.00 20.99
N ARG A 5 -25.40 16.50 22.21
CA ARG A 5 -24.31 17.11 22.99
C ARG A 5 -23.32 16.05 23.49
N GLU A 6 -23.82 14.95 24.02
CA GLU A 6 -23.01 13.85 24.53
C GLU A 6 -22.15 13.23 23.41
N GLN A 7 -22.73 13.01 22.23
CA GLN A 7 -22.00 12.57 21.03
C GLN A 7 -20.95 13.59 20.57
N HIS A 8 -21.24 14.89 20.69
CA HIS A 8 -20.29 15.94 20.33
C HIS A 8 -19.09 15.95 21.29
N ASP A 9 -19.34 15.83 22.58
CA ASP A 9 -18.29 15.83 23.61
C ASP A 9 -17.38 14.58 23.49
N VAL A 10 -17.95 13.40 23.22
CA VAL A 10 -17.17 12.17 22.96
C VAL A 10 -16.26 12.36 21.75
N ARG A 11 -16.73 12.96 20.66
CA ARG A 11 -15.93 13.24 19.48
C ARG A 11 -14.76 14.17 19.74
N LEU A 12 -14.96 15.22 20.54
CA LEU A 12 -13.90 16.16 20.92
C LEU A 12 -12.82 15.46 21.75
N ILE A 13 -13.23 14.57 22.64
CA ILE A 13 -12.32 13.77 23.47
C ILE A 13 -11.52 12.82 22.57
N HIS A 14 -12.17 12.08 21.66
CA HIS A 14 -11.51 11.20 20.71
C HIS A 14 -10.53 11.96 19.81
N ALA A 15 -10.90 13.13 19.31
CA ALA A 15 -10.02 13.96 18.48
C ALA A 15 -8.73 14.35 19.22
N ARG A 16 -8.81 14.72 20.52
CA ARG A 16 -7.63 15.01 21.35
C ARG A 16 -6.75 13.78 21.59
N HIS A 17 -7.36 12.61 21.78
CA HIS A 17 -6.59 11.37 21.93
C HIS A 17 -5.88 10.97 20.65
N LEU A 18 -6.53 11.13 19.50
CA LEU A 18 -5.93 10.90 18.17
C LEU A 18 -4.81 11.91 17.89
N GLU A 19 -5.01 13.18 18.22
CA GLU A 19 -3.96 14.18 18.11
C GLU A 19 -2.74 13.78 18.93
N ARG A 20 -2.93 13.44 20.22
CA ARG A 20 -1.83 12.98 21.09
C ARG A 20 -1.13 11.74 20.52
N LEU A 21 -1.89 10.75 20.01
CA LEU A 21 -1.34 9.54 19.40
C LEU A 21 -0.43 9.86 18.21
N LEU A 22 -0.87 10.76 17.33
CA LEU A 22 -0.26 10.98 16.03
C LEU A 22 0.83 12.07 16.05
N THR A 23 0.77 13.04 16.98
CA THR A 23 1.68 14.19 17.00
C THR A 23 2.76 14.12 18.08
N THR A 24 2.54 13.43 19.21
CA THR A 24 3.51 13.36 20.31
C THR A 24 4.75 12.58 19.86
N ASP A 25 5.95 13.14 19.96
CA ASP A 25 7.17 12.47 19.45
C ASP A 25 7.57 11.26 20.28
N ASN A 26 7.58 11.35 21.61
CA ASN A 26 8.01 10.29 22.52
C ASN A 26 6.82 9.75 23.32
N LEU A 27 5.93 9.02 22.64
CA LEU A 27 4.84 8.30 23.28
C LEU A 27 5.30 6.88 23.58
N ASP A 28 5.40 6.55 24.85
CA ASP A 28 5.81 5.24 25.34
C ASP A 28 4.69 4.19 25.20
N PRO A 29 4.97 2.89 25.33
CA PRO A 29 3.97 1.84 25.24
C PRO A 29 2.84 1.99 26.25
N LEU A 30 3.10 2.53 27.45
CA LEU A 30 2.08 2.76 28.47
C LEU A 30 1.10 3.86 28.03
N GLY A 31 1.62 4.97 27.51
CA GLY A 31 0.82 6.05 26.95
C GLY A 31 -0.04 5.60 25.75
N ILE A 32 0.48 4.70 24.90
CA ILE A 32 -0.31 4.09 23.81
C ILE A 32 -1.44 3.21 24.37
N ALA A 33 -1.17 2.41 25.42
CA ALA A 33 -2.18 1.59 26.07
C ALA A 33 -3.28 2.41 26.78
N GLU A 34 -2.92 3.56 27.36
CA GLU A 34 -3.89 4.53 27.89
C GLU A 34 -4.80 5.10 26.83
N LEU A 35 -4.23 5.49 25.68
CA LEU A 35 -4.99 6.00 24.53
C LEU A 35 -5.91 4.91 23.95
N ALA A 36 -5.45 3.66 23.87
CA ALA A 36 -6.28 2.56 23.40
C ALA A 36 -7.52 2.37 24.31
N ARG A 37 -7.34 2.40 25.63
CA ARG A 37 -8.47 2.36 26.57
C ARG A 37 -9.40 3.56 26.42
N ALA A 38 -8.87 4.76 26.25
CA ALA A 38 -9.66 5.99 26.10
C ALA A 38 -10.45 6.04 24.78
N LEU A 39 -9.98 5.33 23.74
CA LEU A 39 -10.64 5.21 22.43
C LEU A 39 -11.50 3.93 22.33
N ASP A 40 -11.60 3.15 23.41
CA ASP A 40 -12.27 1.84 23.43
C ASP A 40 -11.76 0.88 22.35
N VAL A 41 -10.44 0.83 22.17
CA VAL A 41 -9.74 0.00 21.18
C VAL A 41 -8.98 -1.12 21.88
N ASP A 42 -9.26 -2.36 21.48
CA ASP A 42 -8.46 -3.51 21.90
C ASP A 42 -7.04 -3.40 21.29
N PRO A 43 -5.97 -3.51 22.12
CA PRO A 43 -4.58 -3.45 21.66
C PRO A 43 -4.21 -4.46 20.57
N GLN A 44 -4.93 -5.58 20.45
CA GLN A 44 -4.73 -6.61 19.45
C GLN A 44 -5.51 -6.37 18.16
N THR A 45 -6.38 -5.37 18.13
CA THR A 45 -7.12 -5.03 16.90
C THR A 45 -6.16 -4.66 15.78
N SER A 46 -6.33 -5.31 14.62
CA SER A 46 -5.63 -4.92 13.40
C SER A 46 -6.43 -3.87 12.65
N PHE A 47 -5.73 -2.85 12.13
CA PHE A 47 -6.32 -1.74 11.40
C PHE A 47 -5.81 -1.67 9.97
N ASP A 48 -6.69 -1.27 9.06
CA ASP A 48 -6.30 -0.69 7.79
C ASP A 48 -6.16 0.83 7.99
N VAL A 49 -5.06 1.39 7.52
CA VAL A 49 -4.72 2.82 7.68
C VAL A 49 -4.51 3.43 6.30
N ILE A 50 -5.06 4.60 6.08
CA ILE A 50 -4.75 5.43 4.91
C ILE A 50 -4.21 6.76 5.39
N VAL A 51 -3.10 7.16 4.81
CA VAL A 51 -2.52 8.49 4.96
C VAL A 51 -2.62 9.20 3.62
N SER A 52 -3.34 10.32 3.57
CA SER A 52 -3.45 11.12 2.35
C SER A 52 -2.12 11.77 2.00
N HIS A 53 -1.85 11.95 0.71
CA HIS A 53 -0.91 12.99 0.31
C HIS A 53 -1.47 14.38 0.72
N PRO A 54 -0.63 15.39 0.98
CA PRO A 54 -1.12 16.73 1.35
C PRO A 54 -2.13 17.34 0.35
N THR A 55 -1.97 17.05 -0.94
CA THR A 55 -2.87 17.55 -2.00
C THR A 55 -4.27 16.96 -1.97
N SER A 56 -4.48 15.82 -1.32
CA SER A 56 -5.77 15.09 -1.26
C SER A 56 -6.33 14.98 0.16
N ALA A 57 -5.77 15.74 1.11
CA ALA A 57 -6.18 15.64 2.51
C ALA A 57 -7.64 16.04 2.75
N VAL A 58 -8.13 17.06 2.05
CA VAL A 58 -9.51 17.56 2.17
C VAL A 58 -10.48 16.55 1.56
N GLU A 59 -10.17 16.02 0.39
CA GLU A 59 -10.99 15.02 -0.31
C GLU A 59 -11.09 13.73 0.48
N LEU A 60 -9.97 13.23 1.03
CA LEU A 60 -9.99 12.03 1.86
C LEU A 60 -10.80 12.24 3.13
N ARG A 61 -10.65 13.40 3.80
CA ARG A 61 -11.45 13.76 4.95
C ARG A 61 -12.95 13.74 4.62
N THR A 62 -13.33 14.37 3.53
CA THR A 62 -14.73 14.44 3.08
C THR A 62 -15.29 13.04 2.79
N LEU A 63 -14.50 12.18 2.16
CA LEU A 63 -14.87 10.80 1.86
C LEU A 63 -15.15 9.99 3.14
N PHE A 64 -14.38 10.19 4.20
CA PHE A 64 -14.50 9.47 5.47
C PHE A 64 -15.45 10.12 6.49
N ASP A 65 -15.95 11.33 6.27
CA ASP A 65 -16.72 12.11 7.24
C ASP A 65 -17.93 11.34 7.82
N SER A 66 -18.72 10.69 6.96
CA SER A 66 -19.86 9.88 7.38
C SER A 66 -19.44 8.67 8.22
N SER A 67 -18.35 7.99 7.85
CA SER A 67 -17.84 6.80 8.55
C SER A 67 -17.24 7.13 9.91
N ILE A 68 -16.61 8.29 10.03
CA ILE A 68 -16.08 8.82 11.29
C ILE A 68 -17.24 9.26 12.19
N THR A 69 -18.23 9.91 11.59
CA THR A 69 -19.43 10.37 12.29
C THR A 69 -20.23 9.21 12.88
N SER A 70 -20.30 8.08 12.20
CA SER A 70 -20.97 6.86 12.67
C SER A 70 -20.10 5.97 13.56
N GLY A 71 -18.85 6.32 13.82
CA GLY A 71 -17.93 5.53 14.68
C GLY A 71 -17.36 4.27 14.00
N ILE A 72 -17.54 4.12 12.69
CA ILE A 72 -17.03 2.97 11.93
C ILE A 72 -15.52 3.13 11.65
N ALA A 73 -15.05 4.37 11.52
CA ALA A 73 -13.67 4.72 11.28
C ALA A 73 -13.21 5.83 12.22
N PHE A 74 -11.90 5.91 12.39
CA PHE A 74 -11.23 7.03 13.06
C PHE A 74 -10.56 7.92 12.01
N GLY A 75 -10.50 9.23 12.26
CA GLY A 75 -9.84 10.16 11.35
C GLY A 75 -9.25 11.37 12.06
N HIS A 76 -8.07 11.81 11.62
CA HIS A 76 -7.41 12.98 12.17
C HIS A 76 -6.56 13.69 11.11
N ALA A 77 -6.60 15.02 11.12
CA ALA A 77 -5.75 15.85 10.25
C ALA A 77 -4.48 16.26 11.00
N THR A 78 -3.32 16.04 10.41
CA THR A 78 -2.04 16.42 10.99
C THR A 78 -1.01 16.76 9.91
N ARG A 79 -0.20 17.80 10.11
CA ARG A 79 0.91 18.18 9.21
C ARG A 79 0.51 18.27 7.72
N GLY A 80 -0.70 18.78 7.44
CA GLY A 80 -1.22 18.88 6.07
C GLY A 80 -1.77 17.60 5.47
N MET A 81 -1.67 16.46 6.16
CA MET A 81 -2.21 15.16 5.75
C MET A 81 -3.49 14.85 6.52
N PHE A 82 -4.31 13.96 5.98
CA PHE A 82 -5.41 13.33 6.71
C PHE A 82 -5.15 11.83 6.86
N ILE A 83 -5.33 11.33 8.06
CA ILE A 83 -5.13 9.93 8.42
C ILE A 83 -6.48 9.35 8.76
N ALA A 84 -6.90 8.29 8.07
CA ALA A 84 -8.09 7.52 8.36
C ALA A 84 -7.71 6.07 8.66
N PHE A 85 -8.35 5.44 9.67
CA PHE A 85 -8.14 4.04 9.97
C PHE A 85 -9.40 3.38 10.53
N TRP A 86 -9.54 2.09 10.28
CA TRP A 86 -10.68 1.27 10.70
C TRP A 86 -10.23 -0.17 10.94
N PRO A 87 -10.98 -1.00 11.71
CA PRO A 87 -10.63 -2.39 11.93
C PRO A 87 -10.55 -3.17 10.60
N SER A 88 -9.45 -3.90 10.39
CA SER A 88 -9.20 -4.66 9.14
C SER A 88 -10.21 -5.79 8.90
N THR A 89 -10.95 -6.20 9.93
CA THR A 89 -12.05 -7.18 9.83
C THR A 89 -13.32 -6.60 9.19
N ALA A 90 -13.45 -5.27 9.19
CA ALA A 90 -14.55 -4.58 8.55
C ALA A 90 -14.26 -4.35 7.05
N ARG A 91 -15.33 -4.22 6.26
CA ARG A 91 -15.18 -3.73 4.88
C ARG A 91 -14.65 -2.30 4.89
N THR A 92 -13.97 -1.91 3.81
CA THR A 92 -13.60 -0.51 3.59
C THR A 92 -14.85 0.36 3.72
N PRO A 93 -14.88 1.33 4.66
CA PRO A 93 -16.11 2.02 5.05
C PRO A 93 -16.53 3.14 4.08
N VAL A 94 -15.86 3.21 2.91
CA VAL A 94 -16.07 4.22 1.86
C VAL A 94 -16.04 3.58 0.48
N ASP A 95 -16.48 4.31 -0.54
CA ASP A 95 -16.40 3.86 -1.94
C ASP A 95 -14.94 3.59 -2.34
N SER A 96 -14.66 2.33 -2.67
CA SER A 96 -13.33 1.88 -3.05
C SER A 96 -12.83 2.55 -4.34
N THR A 97 -13.72 2.90 -5.28
CA THR A 97 -13.34 3.54 -6.54
C THR A 97 -12.90 4.97 -6.29
N ALA A 98 -13.67 5.74 -5.52
CA ALA A 98 -13.32 7.09 -5.12
C ALA A 98 -12.02 7.10 -4.31
N LEU A 99 -11.87 6.14 -3.39
CA LEU A 99 -10.70 6.04 -2.55
C LEU A 99 -9.41 5.77 -3.34
N THR A 100 -9.45 4.84 -4.30
CA THR A 100 -8.27 4.48 -5.11
C THR A 100 -7.81 5.59 -6.04
N ALA A 101 -8.66 6.55 -6.37
CA ALA A 101 -8.32 7.69 -7.20
C ALA A 101 -7.55 8.80 -6.45
N LEU A 102 -7.56 8.78 -5.10
CA LEU A 102 -6.91 9.82 -4.29
C LEU A 102 -5.43 9.51 -4.04
N PRO A 103 -4.52 10.48 -4.22
CA PRO A 103 -3.12 10.33 -3.83
C PRO A 103 -2.98 10.01 -2.34
N GLY A 104 -2.31 8.90 -2.02
CA GLY A 104 -2.15 8.48 -0.64
C GLY A 104 -1.45 7.13 -0.49
N ILE A 105 -1.22 6.73 0.74
CA ILE A 105 -0.58 5.45 1.08
C ILE A 105 -1.50 4.64 1.99
N ARG A 106 -1.71 3.38 1.63
CA ARG A 106 -2.46 2.42 2.43
C ARG A 106 -1.51 1.45 3.12
N PHE A 107 -1.70 1.31 4.43
CA PHE A 107 -1.07 0.30 5.27
C PHE A 107 -2.15 -0.67 5.72
N ARG A 108 -2.01 -1.95 5.37
CA ARG A 108 -3.00 -2.98 5.74
C ARG A 108 -2.60 -3.72 6.99
N THR A 109 -3.59 -4.10 7.78
CA THR A 109 -3.44 -5.01 8.93
C THR A 109 -2.32 -4.60 9.89
N VAL A 110 -2.20 -3.30 10.18
CA VAL A 110 -1.28 -2.84 11.22
C VAL A 110 -1.86 -3.15 12.61
N THR A 111 -1.03 -3.63 13.53
CA THR A 111 -1.51 -4.08 14.84
C THR A 111 -1.59 -2.93 15.84
N GLY A 112 -2.77 -2.73 16.40
CA GLY A 112 -3.04 -1.77 17.46
C GLY A 112 -2.76 -0.32 17.06
N LEU A 113 -2.94 0.59 18.03
CA LEU A 113 -2.63 2.01 17.83
C LEU A 113 -1.15 2.29 17.64
N ALA A 114 -0.26 1.41 18.10
CA ALA A 114 1.17 1.50 17.84
C ALA A 114 1.47 1.37 16.32
N GLY A 115 0.82 0.40 15.65
CA GLY A 115 0.91 0.22 14.21
C GLY A 115 0.32 1.40 13.43
N VAL A 116 -0.83 1.94 13.85
CA VAL A 116 -1.43 3.14 13.26
C VAL A 116 -0.46 4.33 13.33
N ARG A 117 0.14 4.55 14.50
CA ARG A 117 1.15 5.58 14.72
C ARG A 117 2.39 5.39 13.84
N ALA A 118 2.89 4.15 13.73
CA ALA A 118 4.04 3.83 12.89
C ALA A 118 3.75 4.14 11.41
N ALA A 119 2.59 3.75 10.90
CA ALA A 119 2.13 4.07 9.56
C ALA A 119 2.10 5.58 9.30
N ALA A 120 1.49 6.35 10.22
CA ALA A 120 1.42 7.80 10.13
C ALA A 120 2.80 8.49 10.10
N ARG A 121 3.79 7.94 10.82
CA ARG A 121 5.17 8.48 10.87
C ARG A 121 6.02 8.05 9.68
N GLN A 122 5.71 6.93 9.06
CA GLN A 122 6.41 6.46 7.86
C GLN A 122 5.94 7.15 6.59
N ALA A 123 4.64 7.48 6.50
CA ALA A 123 4.06 8.02 5.28
C ALA A 123 4.77 9.27 4.71
N PRO A 124 5.17 10.30 5.48
CA PRO A 124 5.92 11.43 4.94
C PRO A 124 7.20 11.02 4.22
N ARG A 125 7.96 10.09 4.79
CA ARG A 125 9.21 9.61 4.17
C ARG A 125 8.96 8.83 2.88
N LEU A 126 7.85 8.10 2.83
CA LEU A 126 7.45 7.39 1.61
C LEU A 126 6.99 8.39 0.54
N PHE A 127 6.25 9.45 0.91
CA PHE A 127 5.90 10.52 -0.03
C PHE A 127 7.15 11.18 -0.60
N ASP A 128 8.09 11.60 0.26
CA ASP A 128 9.34 12.25 -0.17
C ASP A 128 10.16 11.38 -1.14
N ALA A 129 10.12 10.05 -0.95
CA ALA A 129 10.88 9.12 -1.76
C ALA A 129 10.17 8.69 -3.07
N THR A 130 8.87 8.94 -3.22
CA THR A 130 8.05 8.42 -4.33
C THR A 130 7.21 9.47 -5.05
N ASP A 131 7.42 10.76 -4.76
CA ASP A 131 6.69 11.86 -5.42
C ASP A 131 7.02 11.93 -6.93
N PRO A 132 6.02 12.08 -7.82
CA PRO A 132 4.58 12.24 -7.58
C PRO A 132 3.83 10.91 -7.39
N LEU A 133 2.93 10.86 -6.41
CA LEU A 133 2.05 9.73 -6.16
C LEU A 133 0.65 10.04 -6.72
N PRO A 134 0.29 9.55 -7.91
CA PRO A 134 -0.94 9.99 -8.60
C PRO A 134 -2.23 9.37 -8.04
N HIS A 135 -2.13 8.31 -7.25
CA HIS A 135 -3.26 7.55 -6.71
C HIS A 135 -2.87 6.83 -5.42
N LEU A 136 -3.84 6.16 -4.78
CA LEU A 136 -3.61 5.38 -3.58
C LEU A 136 -2.68 4.19 -3.87
N SER A 137 -1.55 4.13 -3.16
CA SER A 137 -0.55 3.07 -3.28
C SER A 137 -0.48 2.24 -2.00
N GLU A 138 -0.22 0.94 -2.13
CA GLU A 138 0.04 0.08 -0.98
C GLU A 138 1.47 0.30 -0.47
N ALA A 139 1.65 0.44 0.84
CA ALA A 139 2.97 0.70 1.42
C ALA A 139 4.04 -0.33 1.04
N PRO A 140 3.77 -1.66 0.99
CA PRO A 140 4.77 -2.64 0.56
C PRO A 140 5.30 -2.40 -0.85
N ASP A 141 4.47 -1.92 -1.78
CA ASP A 141 4.90 -1.69 -3.16
C ASP A 141 5.85 -0.49 -3.25
N LEU A 142 5.62 0.53 -2.42
CA LEU A 142 6.53 1.69 -2.31
C LEU A 142 7.88 1.30 -1.71
N PHE A 143 7.92 0.40 -0.74
CA PHE A 143 9.19 -0.12 -0.19
C PHE A 143 10.01 -0.84 -1.27
N TRP A 144 9.37 -1.61 -2.16
CA TRP A 144 10.07 -2.25 -3.28
C TRP A 144 10.64 -1.22 -4.26
N ALA A 145 9.90 -0.16 -4.58
CA ALA A 145 10.39 0.92 -5.46
C ALA A 145 11.62 1.63 -4.84
N ILE A 146 11.54 2.02 -3.56
CA ILE A 146 12.62 2.68 -2.85
C ILE A 146 13.85 1.76 -2.76
N ALA A 147 13.66 0.48 -2.44
CA ALA A 147 14.75 -0.49 -2.39
C ALA A 147 15.41 -0.67 -3.77
N GLY A 148 14.62 -0.74 -4.83
CA GLY A 148 15.10 -0.81 -6.21
C GLY A 148 15.97 0.38 -6.57
N ASP A 149 15.53 1.60 -6.25
CA ASP A 149 16.30 2.82 -6.51
C ASP A 149 17.59 2.88 -5.68
N ALA A 150 17.54 2.52 -4.40
CA ALA A 150 18.71 2.49 -3.54
C ALA A 150 19.78 1.51 -4.06
N ILE A 151 19.37 0.33 -4.53
CA ILE A 151 20.28 -0.68 -5.09
C ILE A 151 20.78 -0.26 -6.48
N ALA A 152 19.94 0.37 -7.31
CA ALA A 152 20.34 0.82 -8.64
C ALA A 152 21.41 1.92 -8.61
N ASN A 153 21.40 2.75 -7.56
CA ASN A 153 22.39 3.80 -7.36
C ASN A 153 23.74 3.26 -6.80
N PHE A 154 23.83 1.96 -6.51
CA PHE A 154 25.07 1.33 -6.10
C PHE A 154 25.96 1.06 -7.34
N GLU A 155 27.23 1.43 -7.28
CA GLU A 155 28.18 1.25 -8.37
C GLU A 155 28.29 -0.23 -8.77
N GLY A 156 28.16 -0.54 -10.06
CA GLY A 156 28.16 -1.90 -10.58
C GLY A 156 26.86 -2.68 -10.41
N SER A 157 25.77 -2.00 -10.01
CA SER A 157 24.47 -2.64 -9.87
C SER A 157 23.90 -3.09 -11.23
N PRO A 158 23.45 -4.34 -11.37
CA PRO A 158 22.79 -4.82 -12.57
C PRO A 158 21.35 -4.32 -12.70
N ILE A 159 20.80 -3.66 -11.69
CA ILE A 159 19.37 -3.28 -11.64
C ILE A 159 18.98 -2.35 -12.78
N THR A 160 19.86 -1.45 -13.20
CA THR A 160 19.55 -0.50 -14.29
C THR A 160 19.37 -1.25 -15.60
N GLU A 161 20.34 -2.11 -15.98
CA GLU A 161 20.28 -2.91 -17.20
C GLU A 161 19.08 -3.86 -17.22
N LEU A 162 18.79 -4.50 -16.08
CA LEU A 162 17.64 -5.37 -15.93
C LEU A 162 16.30 -4.61 -16.00
N THR A 163 16.25 -3.40 -15.44
CA THR A 163 15.07 -2.53 -15.54
C THR A 163 14.80 -2.12 -16.98
N ASP A 164 15.85 -1.80 -17.74
CA ASP A 164 15.76 -1.45 -19.17
C ASP A 164 15.30 -2.66 -20.01
N ALA A 165 15.85 -3.85 -19.74
CA ALA A 165 15.40 -5.08 -20.39
C ALA A 165 13.92 -5.39 -20.12
N ILE A 166 13.45 -5.22 -18.90
CA ILE A 166 12.03 -5.40 -18.51
C ILE A 166 11.15 -4.33 -19.16
N SER A 167 11.63 -3.09 -19.25
CA SER A 167 10.91 -1.99 -19.90
C SER A 167 10.77 -2.24 -21.40
N THR A 168 11.80 -2.77 -22.03
CA THR A 168 11.78 -3.20 -23.44
C THR A 168 10.76 -4.33 -23.66
N LEU A 169 10.72 -5.33 -22.79
CA LEU A 169 9.68 -6.37 -22.82
C LEU A 169 8.27 -5.78 -22.77
N ARG A 170 8.06 -4.76 -21.95
CA ARG A 170 6.76 -4.09 -21.84
C ARG A 170 6.31 -3.44 -23.13
N SER A 171 7.24 -2.79 -23.86
CA SER A 171 6.94 -2.09 -25.11
C SER A 171 6.86 -3.02 -26.31
N GLU A 172 7.74 -4.02 -26.39
CA GLU A 172 7.92 -4.85 -27.58
C GLU A 172 7.22 -6.20 -27.49
N ASN A 173 7.09 -6.77 -26.28
CA ASN A 173 6.49 -8.09 -26.07
C ASN A 173 5.56 -8.15 -24.85
N LYS A 174 4.47 -7.38 -24.95
CA LYS A 174 3.46 -7.30 -23.86
C LYS A 174 3.00 -8.66 -23.35
N PRO A 175 2.75 -9.72 -24.15
CA PRO A 175 2.36 -11.04 -23.62
C PRO A 175 3.40 -11.68 -22.71
N VAL A 176 4.69 -11.51 -22.96
CA VAL A 176 5.78 -11.99 -22.12
C VAL A 176 5.85 -11.17 -20.84
N TYR A 177 5.76 -9.85 -20.96
CA TYR A 177 5.71 -8.94 -19.80
C TYR A 177 4.52 -9.23 -18.88
N ASP A 178 3.31 -9.39 -19.42
CA ASP A 178 2.11 -9.74 -18.63
C ASP A 178 2.28 -11.11 -17.94
N THR A 179 3.02 -12.04 -18.57
CA THR A 179 3.33 -13.35 -17.95
C THR A 179 4.29 -13.18 -16.78
N LEU A 180 5.33 -12.34 -16.89
CA LEU A 180 6.24 -12.02 -15.80
C LEU A 180 5.48 -11.44 -14.61
N CYS A 181 4.68 -10.41 -14.82
CA CYS A 181 3.88 -9.75 -13.79
C CYS A 181 2.92 -10.73 -13.09
N SER A 182 2.20 -11.53 -13.87
CA SER A 182 1.26 -12.52 -13.33
C SER A 182 1.97 -13.63 -12.55
N TYR A 183 3.11 -14.10 -13.03
CA TYR A 183 3.89 -15.13 -12.35
C TYR A 183 4.47 -14.64 -11.03
N LEU A 184 5.09 -13.47 -11.01
CA LEU A 184 5.66 -12.88 -9.79
C LEU A 184 4.58 -12.60 -8.73
N ASN A 185 3.34 -12.34 -9.16
CA ASN A 185 2.21 -12.16 -8.25
C ASN A 185 1.65 -13.48 -7.69
N THR A 186 1.63 -14.55 -8.49
CA THR A 186 1.00 -15.82 -8.12
C THR A 186 1.96 -16.87 -7.58
N GLY A 187 3.23 -16.81 -7.98
CA GLY A 187 4.26 -17.83 -7.71
C GLY A 187 3.96 -19.18 -8.35
N SER A 188 2.99 -19.26 -9.28
CA SER A 188 2.48 -20.54 -9.80
C SER A 188 2.21 -20.50 -11.29
N ILE A 189 2.86 -21.42 -12.04
CA ILE A 189 2.63 -21.59 -13.48
C ILE A 189 1.15 -21.90 -13.77
N LYS A 190 0.50 -22.72 -12.94
CA LYS A 190 -0.92 -23.06 -13.11
C LYS A 190 -1.80 -21.81 -12.92
N ALA A 191 -1.65 -21.09 -11.83
CA ALA A 191 -2.44 -19.88 -11.55
C ALA A 191 -2.18 -18.79 -12.61
N THR A 192 -0.94 -18.63 -13.07
CA THR A 192 -0.60 -17.72 -14.16
C THR A 192 -1.30 -18.09 -15.48
N ALA A 193 -1.31 -19.38 -15.83
CA ALA A 193 -1.97 -19.89 -17.03
C ALA A 193 -3.50 -19.64 -16.99
N GLU A 194 -4.12 -19.91 -15.85
CA GLU A 194 -5.54 -19.64 -15.62
C GLU A 194 -5.85 -18.14 -15.73
N SER A 195 -5.05 -17.31 -15.07
CA SER A 195 -5.19 -15.85 -15.09
C SER A 195 -5.10 -15.26 -16.50
N LEU A 196 -4.12 -15.71 -17.27
CA LEU A 196 -3.87 -15.23 -18.64
C LEU A 196 -4.65 -15.98 -19.71
N ARG A 197 -5.49 -16.95 -19.33
CA ARG A 197 -6.29 -17.81 -20.23
C ARG A 197 -5.43 -18.44 -21.34
N CYS A 198 -4.27 -19.01 -20.96
CA CYS A 198 -3.36 -19.67 -21.89
C CYS A 198 -2.94 -21.04 -21.36
N HIS A 199 -2.30 -21.85 -22.20
CA HIS A 199 -1.81 -23.16 -21.80
C HIS A 199 -0.55 -23.04 -20.92
N ARG A 200 -0.37 -23.96 -19.95
CA ARG A 200 0.81 -23.97 -19.05
C ARG A 200 2.14 -23.94 -19.80
N ASN A 201 2.24 -24.61 -20.95
CA ASN A 201 3.46 -24.63 -21.75
C ASN A 201 3.76 -23.23 -22.35
N THR A 202 2.73 -22.45 -22.66
CA THR A 202 2.90 -21.05 -23.10
C THR A 202 3.53 -20.20 -22.00
N VAL A 203 3.09 -20.39 -20.75
CA VAL A 203 3.70 -19.71 -19.59
C VAL A 203 5.17 -20.12 -19.44
N ILE A 204 5.48 -21.43 -19.47
CA ILE A 204 6.85 -21.92 -19.36
C ILE A 204 7.76 -21.32 -20.46
N ASN A 205 7.30 -21.36 -21.72
CA ASN A 205 8.07 -20.81 -22.83
C ASN A 205 8.32 -19.30 -22.69
N ARG A 206 7.33 -18.55 -22.20
CA ARG A 206 7.48 -17.12 -21.94
C ARG A 206 8.43 -16.83 -20.78
N LEU A 207 8.37 -17.60 -19.70
CA LEU A 207 9.33 -17.48 -18.58
C LEU A 207 10.75 -17.82 -19.05
N HIS A 208 10.93 -18.85 -19.89
CA HIS A 208 12.23 -19.17 -20.47
C HIS A 208 12.75 -18.04 -21.38
N HIS A 209 11.86 -17.39 -22.13
CA HIS A 209 12.23 -16.23 -22.93
C HIS A 209 12.73 -15.07 -22.04
N ILE A 210 12.10 -14.83 -20.88
CA ILE A 210 12.57 -13.84 -19.89
C ILE A 210 13.97 -14.20 -19.42
N THR A 211 14.21 -15.47 -19.06
CA THR A 211 15.56 -15.94 -18.66
C THR A 211 16.60 -15.67 -19.73
N THR A 212 16.26 -15.91 -21.00
CA THR A 212 17.18 -15.69 -22.12
C THR A 212 17.53 -14.22 -22.29
N LEU A 213 16.56 -13.30 -22.10
CA LEU A 213 16.75 -11.86 -22.27
C LEU A 213 17.44 -11.18 -21.10
N SER A 214 17.10 -11.58 -19.88
CA SER A 214 17.54 -10.89 -18.64
C SER A 214 18.59 -11.66 -17.84
N GLY A 215 18.81 -12.93 -18.16
CA GLY A 215 19.61 -13.83 -17.33
C GLY A 215 18.93 -14.27 -16.03
N LEU A 216 17.71 -13.79 -15.73
CA LEU A 216 17.00 -14.11 -14.50
C LEU A 216 16.06 -15.31 -14.68
N ASP A 217 16.28 -16.36 -13.92
CA ASP A 217 15.30 -17.45 -13.78
C ASP A 217 14.33 -17.09 -12.65
N VAL A 218 13.24 -16.43 -13.01
CA VAL A 218 12.23 -15.96 -12.05
C VAL A 218 11.49 -17.09 -11.31
N THR A 219 11.76 -18.37 -11.65
CA THR A 219 11.30 -19.51 -10.86
C THR A 219 12.15 -19.73 -9.61
N HIS A 220 13.35 -19.11 -9.54
CA HIS A 220 14.20 -19.07 -8.36
C HIS A 220 13.89 -17.86 -7.49
N PRO A 221 13.71 -18.01 -6.17
CA PRO A 221 13.30 -16.90 -5.29
C PRO A 221 14.20 -15.66 -5.32
N LYS A 222 15.52 -15.83 -5.48
CA LYS A 222 16.48 -14.71 -5.56
C LYS A 222 16.26 -13.88 -6.83
N ASP A 223 16.10 -14.53 -7.97
CA ASP A 223 15.90 -13.89 -9.26
C ASP A 223 14.50 -13.28 -9.34
N ALA A 224 13.49 -13.92 -8.75
CA ALA A 224 12.16 -13.37 -8.61
C ALA A 224 12.17 -12.07 -7.79
N ALA A 225 12.92 -12.02 -6.67
CA ALA A 225 13.06 -10.81 -5.87
C ALA A 225 13.73 -9.68 -6.66
N LEU A 226 14.78 -10.00 -7.42
CA LEU A 226 15.48 -9.03 -8.27
C LEU A 226 14.56 -8.52 -9.39
N ALA A 227 13.80 -9.39 -10.03
CA ALA A 227 12.81 -9.02 -11.04
C ALA A 227 11.70 -8.12 -10.46
N LEU A 228 11.25 -8.37 -9.21
CA LEU A 228 10.29 -7.51 -8.50
C LEU A 228 10.85 -6.11 -8.26
N LEU A 229 12.12 -5.97 -7.86
CA LEU A 229 12.77 -4.67 -7.69
C LEU A 229 12.78 -3.89 -9.01
N CYS A 230 13.17 -4.55 -10.10
CA CYS A 230 13.21 -3.94 -11.44
C CYS A 230 11.82 -3.51 -11.93
N LEU A 231 10.80 -4.36 -11.74
CA LEU A 231 9.41 -4.07 -12.13
C LEU A 231 8.86 -2.84 -11.40
N ASN A 232 9.05 -2.76 -10.09
CA ASN A 232 8.52 -1.65 -9.28
C ASN A 232 9.25 -0.33 -9.59
N ARG A 233 10.53 -0.39 -9.98
CA ARG A 233 11.29 0.76 -10.46
C ARG A 233 10.82 1.23 -11.83
N ALA A 234 10.59 0.29 -12.77
CA ALA A 234 10.15 0.60 -14.14
C ALA A 234 8.74 1.21 -14.22
N SER A 235 7.90 1.00 -13.21
CA SER A 235 6.49 1.41 -13.23
C SER A 235 5.89 1.57 -11.84
N PRO A 236 6.27 2.58 -11.07
CA PRO A 236 5.69 2.80 -9.74
C PRO A 236 4.16 2.95 -9.76
N SER A 237 3.57 3.33 -10.89
CA SER A 237 2.14 3.65 -11.03
C SER A 237 1.26 2.60 -11.70
N SER A 238 1.81 1.64 -12.45
CA SER A 238 1.00 0.80 -13.36
C SER A 238 0.75 -0.63 -12.91
N HIS A 239 1.52 -1.15 -11.94
CA HIS A 239 1.33 -2.52 -11.44
C HIS A 239 0.12 -2.69 -10.52
N HIS A 240 -0.33 -1.59 -9.90
CA HIS A 240 -1.45 -1.63 -8.95
C HIS A 240 -2.76 -2.13 -9.55
N THR A 241 -3.05 -1.73 -10.78
CA THR A 241 -4.32 -2.11 -11.45
C THR A 241 -4.36 -3.59 -11.84
N ALA A 242 -3.23 -4.20 -12.17
CA ALA A 242 -3.16 -5.62 -12.50
C ALA A 242 -3.16 -6.52 -11.25
N MET A 243 -2.50 -6.09 -10.17
CA MET A 243 -2.44 -6.84 -8.91
C MET A 243 -3.76 -6.82 -8.13
N GLN A 244 -4.51 -5.71 -8.15
CA GLN A 244 -5.78 -5.60 -7.42
C GLN A 244 -6.90 -6.46 -8.02
N LYS A 245 -6.97 -6.64 -9.33
CA LYS A 245 -8.03 -7.46 -9.98
C LYS A 245 -8.00 -8.92 -9.54
N HIS A 246 -6.89 -9.45 -9.06
CA HIS A 246 -6.77 -10.84 -8.62
C HIS A 246 -6.93 -11.06 -7.11
N ARG A 247 -6.80 -10.01 -6.27
CA ARG A 247 -7.00 -10.13 -4.80
C ARG A 247 -8.45 -10.00 -4.34
N VAL A 248 -9.33 -9.42 -5.16
CA VAL A 248 -10.75 -9.20 -4.82
C VAL A 248 -11.61 -10.45 -4.99
N ASN A 249 -11.11 -11.49 -5.66
CA ASN A 249 -11.85 -12.73 -5.95
C ASN A 249 -11.38 -13.95 -5.11
N ARG A 250 -10.83 -13.72 -3.92
CA ARG A 250 -10.62 -14.81 -2.93
C ARG A 250 -11.31 -14.50 -1.63
#